data_93f37eafda1d1eaffcb75acda63c1f2b
#
_entry.id   93f37eafda1d1eaffcb75acda63c1f2b
#
_cell.length_a   1.000
_cell.length_b   1.000
_cell.length_c   1.000
_cell.angle_alpha   90.00
_cell.angle_beta   90.00
_cell.angle_gamma   90.00
#
_symmetry.space_group_name_H-M   'P 1'
#
loop_
_entity.id
_entity.type
_entity.pdbx_description
1 polymer ?
#
loop_
_entity_poly.entity_id
_entity_poly.type
_entity_poly.pdbx_seq_one_letter_code
_entity_poly.pdbx_strand_id
1 'polypeptide(L)'
;MEKILVINPGSTSTKIAVYEDDRQLFVNSIEHADEEIEKYDAIYDQYEFRKKLVLEELEKNGVKASELTCVMSRGGLLPPVPAGAIRVNQDMCDQLRLHPVNEHASNLGAPIAFSIAEENDIPAFIYDPVTVDEMIQLAKYTGIPEMRRRSLGHNLNMRAMAHRYAADSGKKFEDVTVITVHMGGGTTVGVYQNGKIIDIINDEEGPFSPERAGGLPAPQVIDIAFSGEYDIKALKKKL
;
A
#
# COMPACT_ATOMS: atom_id res chain seq x y z
N MET A 1 22.62 16.83 0.37
CA MET A 1 22.41 15.46 0.85
C MET A 1 21.02 15.39 1.43
N GLU A 2 20.20 14.52 0.89
CA GLU A 2 18.82 14.33 1.34
C GLU A 2 18.78 13.18 2.34
N LYS A 3 18.22 13.43 3.53
CA LYS A 3 18.02 12.40 4.55
C LYS A 3 16.53 12.06 4.64
N ILE A 4 16.16 10.87 4.19
CA ILE A 4 14.79 10.47 3.96
C ILE A 4 14.38 9.37 4.95
N LEU A 5 13.36 9.63 5.75
CA LEU A 5 12.68 8.61 6.55
C LEU A 5 11.63 7.89 5.70
N VAL A 6 11.65 6.57 5.70
CA VAL A 6 10.64 5.73 5.02
C VAL A 6 9.87 4.91 6.04
N ILE A 7 8.53 4.98 5.99
CA ILE A 7 7.62 4.30 6.93
C ILE A 7 6.68 3.38 6.15
N ASN A 8 6.65 2.11 6.52
CA ASN A 8 5.76 1.11 5.90
C ASN A 8 4.99 0.34 6.98
N PRO A 9 3.82 0.83 7.41
CA PRO A 9 2.98 0.11 8.36
C PRO A 9 2.33 -1.11 7.70
N GLY A 10 2.52 -2.27 8.30
CA GLY A 10 1.83 -3.51 8.02
C GLY A 10 0.88 -3.91 9.15
N SER A 11 0.15 -4.99 8.99
CA SER A 11 -0.83 -5.45 9.99
C SER A 11 -0.15 -5.77 11.32
N THR A 12 0.92 -6.56 11.30
CA THR A 12 1.65 -7.05 12.47
C THR A 12 3.01 -6.40 12.69
N SER A 13 3.41 -5.46 11.83
CA SER A 13 4.72 -4.80 11.95
C SER A 13 4.72 -3.40 11.38
N THR A 14 5.71 -2.61 11.76
CA THR A 14 6.03 -1.33 11.10
C THR A 14 7.49 -1.36 10.64
N LYS A 15 7.69 -1.34 9.33
CA LYS A 15 9.03 -1.31 8.74
C LYS A 15 9.47 0.14 8.56
N ILE A 16 10.69 0.44 9.01
CA ILE A 16 11.26 1.79 9.01
C ILE A 16 12.64 1.72 8.38
N ALA A 17 12.96 2.70 7.54
CA ALA A 17 14.29 2.87 6.98
C ALA A 17 14.67 4.34 6.93
N VAL A 18 15.96 4.63 7.00
CA VAL A 18 16.51 5.95 6.70
C VAL A 18 17.55 5.81 5.61
N TYR A 19 17.42 6.68 4.61
CA TYR A 19 18.36 6.81 3.50
C TYR A 19 19.02 8.19 3.53
N GLU A 20 20.27 8.25 3.12
CA GLU A 20 21.00 9.48 2.83
C GLU A 20 21.36 9.44 1.35
N ASP A 21 20.65 10.21 0.54
CA ASP A 21 20.60 10.05 -0.91
C ASP A 21 20.26 8.59 -1.28
N ASP A 22 21.15 7.86 -1.97
CA ASP A 22 20.95 6.44 -2.34
C ASP A 22 21.51 5.46 -1.30
N ARG A 23 22.14 5.95 -0.23
CA ARG A 23 22.76 5.12 0.80
C ARG A 23 21.78 4.81 1.91
N GLN A 24 21.45 3.53 2.09
CA GLN A 24 20.71 3.08 3.24
C GLN A 24 21.54 3.21 4.52
N LEU A 25 21.07 4.00 5.49
CA LEU A 25 21.71 4.11 6.80
C LEU A 25 21.28 2.94 7.69
N PHE A 26 19.97 2.66 7.74
CA PHE A 26 19.44 1.47 8.40
C PHE A 26 18.07 1.09 7.82
N VAL A 27 17.67 -0.16 8.04
CA VAL A 27 16.32 -0.66 7.85
C VAL A 27 15.98 -1.63 8.99
N ASN A 28 14.86 -1.38 9.67
CA ASN A 28 14.41 -2.21 10.78
C ASN A 28 12.92 -2.52 10.63
N SER A 29 12.51 -3.70 11.11
CA SER A 29 11.10 -4.09 11.23
C SER A 29 10.76 -4.18 12.71
N ILE A 30 9.78 -3.40 13.14
CA ILE A 30 9.26 -3.43 14.51
C ILE A 30 8.04 -4.34 14.48
N GLU A 31 8.19 -5.54 15.02
CA GLU A 31 7.07 -6.48 15.18
C GLU A 31 6.15 -6.01 16.32
N HIS A 32 4.87 -6.16 16.13
CA HIS A 32 3.84 -5.84 17.11
C HIS A 32 3.24 -7.16 17.61
N ALA A 33 3.28 -7.38 18.91
CA ALA A 33 2.63 -8.53 19.51
C ALA A 33 1.10 -8.44 19.33
N ASP A 34 0.45 -9.59 19.13
CA ASP A 34 -1.00 -9.64 18.93
C ASP A 34 -1.74 -9.02 20.12
N GLU A 35 -1.27 -9.27 21.36
CA GLU A 35 -1.83 -8.69 22.58
C GLU A 35 -1.73 -7.15 22.63
N GLU A 36 -0.79 -6.55 21.88
CA GLU A 36 -0.66 -5.10 21.81
C GLU A 36 -1.64 -4.53 20.78
N ILE A 37 -1.79 -5.20 19.65
CA ILE A 37 -2.71 -4.78 18.58
C ILE A 37 -4.18 -4.96 19.01
N GLU A 38 -4.49 -6.03 19.73
CA GLU A 38 -5.84 -6.34 20.22
C GLU A 38 -6.39 -5.34 21.25
N LYS A 39 -5.54 -4.44 21.79
CA LYS A 39 -5.98 -3.35 22.68
C LYS A 39 -6.77 -2.25 21.97
N TYR A 40 -6.70 -2.22 20.64
CA TYR A 40 -7.27 -1.16 19.81
C TYR A 40 -8.51 -1.66 19.06
N ASP A 41 -9.62 -0.96 19.21
CA ASP A 41 -10.89 -1.31 18.56
C ASP A 41 -10.86 -1.02 17.05
N ALA A 42 -10.16 0.03 16.63
CA ALA A 42 -9.98 0.41 15.24
C ALA A 42 -8.50 0.57 14.87
N ILE A 43 -8.19 0.39 13.59
CA ILE A 43 -6.81 0.53 13.09
C ILE A 43 -6.25 1.93 13.38
N TYR A 44 -7.08 2.97 13.24
CA TYR A 44 -6.62 4.34 13.46
C TYR A 44 -6.23 4.62 14.92
N ASP A 45 -6.78 3.88 15.88
CA ASP A 45 -6.44 4.02 17.30
C ASP A 45 -4.97 3.64 17.60
N GLN A 46 -4.33 2.90 16.69
CA GLN A 46 -2.91 2.56 16.78
C GLN A 46 -1.97 3.70 16.33
N TYR A 47 -2.51 4.85 15.91
CA TYR A 47 -1.73 5.94 15.32
C TYR A 47 -0.63 6.44 16.26
N GLU A 48 -0.98 6.85 17.48
CA GLU A 48 -0.02 7.37 18.47
C GLU A 48 1.01 6.32 18.87
N PHE A 49 0.57 5.09 19.08
CA PHE A 49 1.45 3.97 19.39
C PHE A 49 2.51 3.76 18.31
N ARG A 50 2.08 3.67 17.04
CA ARG A 50 3.00 3.45 15.93
C ARG A 50 3.89 4.65 15.63
N LYS A 51 3.38 5.88 15.75
CA LYS A 51 4.19 7.11 15.63
C LYS A 51 5.31 7.12 16.67
N LYS A 52 4.99 6.82 17.93
CA LYS A 52 5.97 6.74 19.01
C LYS A 52 7.08 5.74 18.70
N LEU A 53 6.73 4.54 18.23
CA LEU A 53 7.72 3.52 17.85
C LEU A 53 8.64 3.98 16.71
N VAL A 54 8.11 4.71 15.73
CA VAL A 54 8.93 5.30 14.64
C VAL A 54 9.97 6.26 15.21
N LEU A 55 9.57 7.17 16.09
CA LEU A 55 10.47 8.15 16.70
C LEU A 55 11.53 7.48 17.61
N GLU A 56 11.13 6.52 18.44
CA GLU A 56 12.06 5.75 19.26
C GLU A 56 13.09 4.99 18.41
N GLU A 57 12.67 4.46 17.27
CA GLU A 57 13.58 3.74 16.38
C GLU A 57 14.58 4.67 15.68
N LEU A 58 14.19 5.90 15.33
CA LEU A 58 15.11 6.93 14.86
C LEU A 58 16.18 7.23 15.92
N GLU A 59 15.77 7.47 17.17
CA GLU A 59 16.68 7.78 18.27
C GLU A 59 17.67 6.64 18.54
N LYS A 60 17.21 5.38 18.57
CA LYS A 60 18.06 4.19 18.74
C LYS A 60 19.15 4.10 17.68
N ASN A 61 18.85 4.54 16.46
CA ASN A 61 19.80 4.53 15.35
C ASN A 61 20.59 5.85 15.21
N GLY A 62 20.50 6.75 16.21
CA GLY A 62 21.25 8.00 16.24
C GLY A 62 20.82 9.04 15.22
N VAL A 63 19.59 8.94 14.69
CA VAL A 63 19.04 9.91 13.75
C VAL A 63 17.99 10.78 14.44
N LYS A 64 18.17 12.10 14.39
CA LYS A 64 17.18 13.05 14.89
C LYS A 64 16.17 13.38 13.79
N ALA A 65 14.88 13.50 14.15
CA ALA A 65 13.85 13.88 13.19
C ALA A 65 14.14 15.26 12.54
N SER A 66 14.79 16.17 13.27
CA SER A 66 15.22 17.49 12.75
C SER A 66 16.35 17.45 11.70
N GLU A 67 16.95 16.30 11.47
CA GLU A 67 17.98 16.11 10.42
C GLU A 67 17.36 15.60 9.11
N LEU A 68 16.08 15.19 9.16
CA LEU A 68 15.37 14.70 7.97
C LEU A 68 15.07 15.86 7.01
N THR A 69 15.10 15.57 5.73
CA THR A 69 14.70 16.50 4.67
C THR A 69 13.33 16.18 4.08
N CYS A 70 12.85 14.94 4.31
CA CYS A 70 11.57 14.49 3.81
C CYS A 70 11.15 13.21 4.56
N VAL A 71 9.86 12.99 4.67
CA VAL A 71 9.29 11.72 5.16
C VAL A 71 8.49 11.06 4.02
N MET A 72 8.82 9.81 3.72
CA MET A 72 8.12 8.99 2.74
C MET A 72 7.33 7.91 3.46
N SER A 73 6.12 7.64 3.00
CA SER A 73 5.34 6.52 3.53
C SER A 73 4.70 5.70 2.44
N ARG A 74 4.38 4.45 2.78
CA ARG A 74 3.43 3.67 2.00
C ARG A 74 2.09 4.39 2.03
N GLY A 75 1.46 4.57 0.86
CA GLY A 75 0.11 5.10 0.76
C GLY A 75 -0.93 4.10 1.29
N GLY A 76 -1.98 4.62 1.93
CA GLY A 76 -3.14 3.86 2.37
C GLY A 76 -4.15 3.61 1.23
N LEU A 77 -5.34 3.13 1.61
CA LEU A 77 -6.44 2.89 0.68
C LEU A 77 -7.23 4.19 0.45
N LEU A 78 -6.67 5.01 -0.43
CA LEU A 78 -7.28 6.25 -0.92
C LEU A 78 -8.32 5.95 -2.02
N PRO A 79 -9.18 6.89 -2.41
CA PRO A 79 -9.80 6.90 -3.73
C PRO A 79 -8.74 6.76 -4.83
N PRO A 80 -9.12 6.40 -6.07
CA PRO A 80 -8.17 6.27 -7.18
C PRO A 80 -7.27 7.51 -7.34
N VAL A 81 -5.95 7.28 -7.41
CA VAL A 81 -4.93 8.32 -7.51
C VAL A 81 -3.97 8.04 -8.67
N PRO A 82 -3.26 9.05 -9.18
CA PRO A 82 -2.18 8.84 -10.16
C PRO A 82 -0.99 8.12 -9.52
N ALA A 83 -0.13 7.52 -10.37
CA ALA A 83 1.14 6.96 -9.95
C ALA A 83 2.17 8.03 -9.55
N GLY A 84 3.18 7.62 -8.80
CA GLY A 84 4.32 8.44 -8.39
C GLY A 84 4.22 8.98 -6.96
N ALA A 85 5.05 9.96 -6.67
CA ALA A 85 5.07 10.63 -5.37
C ALA A 85 3.91 11.62 -5.25
N ILE A 86 3.11 11.47 -4.20
CA ILE A 86 1.99 12.36 -3.89
C ILE A 86 2.28 13.03 -2.55
N ARG A 87 2.29 14.36 -2.52
CA ARG A 87 2.49 15.13 -1.29
C ARG A 87 1.32 14.88 -0.34
N VAL A 88 1.64 14.54 0.90
CA VAL A 88 0.62 14.39 1.95
C VAL A 88 0.19 15.76 2.44
N ASN A 89 -1.10 15.90 2.65
CA ASN A 89 -1.75 17.08 3.23
C ASN A 89 -2.82 16.63 4.23
N GLN A 90 -3.41 17.60 4.93
CA GLN A 90 -4.44 17.31 5.93
C GLN A 90 -5.66 16.60 5.33
N ASP A 91 -6.09 16.99 4.11
CA ASP A 91 -7.25 16.37 3.45
C ASP A 91 -7.02 14.87 3.20
N MET A 92 -5.79 14.49 2.82
CA MET A 92 -5.42 13.07 2.66
C MET A 92 -5.47 12.33 3.99
N CYS A 93 -4.96 12.94 5.06
CA CYS A 93 -5.01 12.35 6.40
C CYS A 93 -6.45 12.16 6.87
N ASP A 94 -7.30 13.15 6.66
CA ASP A 94 -8.72 13.10 7.01
C ASP A 94 -9.48 12.06 6.17
N GLN A 95 -9.17 11.95 4.88
CA GLN A 95 -9.73 10.92 4.01
C GLN A 95 -9.40 9.51 4.53
N LEU A 96 -8.14 9.26 4.90
CA LEU A 96 -7.69 7.96 5.41
C LEU A 96 -8.23 7.64 6.80
N ARG A 97 -8.51 8.67 7.61
CA ARG A 97 -9.05 8.53 8.95
C ARG A 97 -10.56 8.35 8.97
N LEU A 98 -11.30 9.22 8.26
CA LEU A 98 -12.75 9.36 8.40
C LEU A 98 -13.51 8.60 7.31
N HIS A 99 -12.91 8.44 6.13
CA HIS A 99 -13.56 7.89 4.94
C HIS A 99 -12.64 6.95 4.15
N PRO A 100 -11.93 6.00 4.78
CA PRO A 100 -11.05 5.08 4.05
C PRO A 100 -11.89 4.20 3.11
N VAL A 101 -11.33 3.86 1.95
CA VAL A 101 -11.96 2.90 1.02
C VAL A 101 -12.11 1.53 1.69
N ASN A 102 -11.14 1.17 2.52
CA ASN A 102 -11.20 0.02 3.42
C ASN A 102 -10.25 0.26 4.61
N GLU A 103 -10.51 -0.36 5.75
CA GLU A 103 -9.61 -0.31 6.90
C GLU A 103 -8.37 -1.20 6.68
N HIS A 104 -7.20 -0.61 6.80
CA HIS A 104 -5.93 -1.31 6.69
C HIS A 104 -4.82 -0.54 7.41
N ALA A 105 -3.83 -1.24 7.97
CA ALA A 105 -2.71 -0.62 8.69
C ALA A 105 -1.93 0.40 7.84
N SER A 106 -1.88 0.22 6.51
CA SER A 106 -1.25 1.19 5.61
C SER A 106 -1.91 2.59 5.62
N ASN A 107 -3.16 2.70 6.09
CA ASN A 107 -3.85 3.99 6.22
C ASN A 107 -3.18 4.90 7.28
N LEU A 108 -2.41 4.32 8.20
CA LEU A 108 -1.66 5.07 9.22
C LEU A 108 -0.39 5.71 8.67
N GLY A 109 0.12 5.22 7.53
CA GLY A 109 1.41 5.66 6.99
C GLY A 109 1.45 7.15 6.68
N ALA A 110 0.50 7.64 5.90
CA ALA A 110 0.45 9.05 5.53
C ALA A 110 0.24 10.00 6.74
N PRO A 111 -0.70 9.74 7.66
CA PRO A 111 -0.86 10.55 8.88
C PRO A 111 0.39 10.59 9.76
N ILE A 112 1.07 9.45 9.97
CA ILE A 112 2.31 9.40 10.75
C ILE A 112 3.41 10.21 10.06
N ALA A 113 3.59 10.01 8.75
CA ALA A 113 4.58 10.76 7.96
C ALA A 113 4.31 12.26 7.98
N PHE A 114 3.04 12.67 7.84
CA PHE A 114 2.62 14.05 7.85
C PHE A 114 2.90 14.72 9.19
N SER A 115 2.52 14.08 10.30
CA SER A 115 2.75 14.64 11.63
C SER A 115 4.24 14.82 11.94
N ILE A 116 5.09 13.83 11.63
CA ILE A 116 6.54 13.95 11.83
C ILE A 116 7.12 15.08 10.95
N ALA A 117 6.63 15.19 9.72
CA ALA A 117 7.08 16.21 8.78
C ALA A 117 6.68 17.62 9.21
N GLU A 118 5.42 17.83 9.67
CA GLU A 118 4.96 19.13 10.16
C GLU A 118 5.75 19.60 11.39
N GLU A 119 6.04 18.71 12.33
CA GLU A 119 6.81 19.03 13.53
C GLU A 119 8.26 19.47 13.21
N ASN A 120 8.75 19.17 12.01
CA ASN A 120 10.12 19.48 11.56
C ASN A 120 10.19 20.44 10.35
N ASP A 121 9.05 21.00 9.92
CA ASP A 121 8.92 21.92 8.77
C ASP A 121 9.50 21.35 7.46
N ILE A 122 9.24 20.06 7.20
CA ILE A 122 9.69 19.32 6.00
C ILE A 122 8.48 18.70 5.27
N PRO A 123 8.60 18.31 3.99
CA PRO A 123 7.51 17.68 3.26
C PRO A 123 7.35 16.19 3.63
N ALA A 124 6.09 15.71 3.59
CA ALA A 124 5.76 14.30 3.59
C ALA A 124 5.16 13.87 2.25
N PHE A 125 5.47 12.63 1.84
CA PHE A 125 4.93 12.04 0.61
C PHE A 125 4.49 10.58 0.85
N ILE A 126 3.55 10.12 0.03
CA ILE A 126 3.32 8.71 -0.24
C ILE A 126 3.79 8.39 -1.65
N TYR A 127 4.06 7.11 -1.92
CA TYR A 127 4.51 6.67 -3.24
C TYR A 127 3.74 5.44 -3.71
N ASP A 128 3.23 5.47 -4.94
CA ASP A 128 2.52 4.38 -5.62
C ASP A 128 1.58 3.58 -4.69
N PRO A 129 0.55 4.21 -4.11
CA PRO A 129 -0.37 3.50 -3.22
C PRO A 129 -1.10 2.37 -3.95
N VAL A 130 -1.70 1.46 -3.18
CA VAL A 130 -2.43 0.30 -3.72
C VAL A 130 -3.57 0.68 -4.66
N THR A 131 -4.04 1.92 -4.60
CA THR A 131 -5.15 2.50 -5.38
C THR A 131 -4.71 3.33 -6.59
N VAL A 132 -3.45 3.21 -7.02
CA VAL A 132 -3.01 3.81 -8.30
C VAL A 132 -3.90 3.29 -9.42
N ASP A 133 -4.53 4.20 -10.16
CA ASP A 133 -5.44 3.84 -11.27
C ASP A 133 -5.00 4.51 -12.58
N GLU A 134 -4.25 3.75 -13.37
CA GLU A 134 -3.87 4.07 -14.74
C GLU A 134 -4.44 3.06 -15.74
N MET A 135 -5.36 2.14 -15.28
CA MET A 135 -5.99 1.15 -16.15
C MET A 135 -6.71 1.82 -17.30
N ILE A 136 -6.55 1.25 -18.50
CA ILE A 136 -7.34 1.68 -19.66
C ILE A 136 -8.82 1.36 -19.44
N GLN A 137 -9.71 2.17 -19.97
CA GLN A 137 -11.15 1.98 -19.77
C GLN A 137 -11.64 0.58 -20.21
N LEU A 138 -11.07 0.04 -21.28
CA LEU A 138 -11.41 -1.30 -21.78
C LEU A 138 -11.13 -2.39 -20.73
N ALA A 139 -10.04 -2.28 -19.98
CA ALA A 139 -9.66 -3.24 -18.93
C ALA A 139 -10.58 -3.19 -17.69
N LYS A 140 -11.37 -2.12 -17.55
CA LYS A 140 -12.32 -1.96 -16.42
C LYS A 140 -13.69 -2.61 -16.66
N TYR A 141 -13.98 -3.04 -17.87
CA TYR A 141 -15.27 -3.67 -18.17
C TYR A 141 -15.34 -5.11 -17.66
N THR A 142 -16.53 -5.48 -17.20
CA THR A 142 -16.92 -6.86 -16.89
C THR A 142 -18.09 -7.28 -17.78
N GLY A 143 -18.50 -8.53 -17.71
CA GLY A 143 -19.72 -9.01 -18.37
C GLY A 143 -21.04 -8.49 -17.77
N ILE A 144 -20.97 -7.75 -16.67
CA ILE A 144 -22.13 -7.17 -15.97
C ILE A 144 -21.97 -5.66 -15.94
N PRO A 145 -22.90 -4.88 -16.55
CA PRO A 145 -22.77 -3.43 -16.69
C PRO A 145 -22.63 -2.65 -15.36
N GLU A 146 -23.23 -3.16 -14.30
CA GLU A 146 -23.21 -2.58 -12.94
C GLU A 146 -21.90 -2.83 -12.21
N MET A 147 -21.05 -3.74 -12.70
CA MET A 147 -19.76 -4.10 -12.09
C MET A 147 -18.61 -3.55 -12.93
N ARG A 148 -17.63 -3.00 -12.23
CA ARG A 148 -16.38 -2.53 -12.86
C ARG A 148 -15.19 -3.11 -12.11
N ARG A 149 -14.18 -3.54 -12.84
CA ARG A 149 -12.87 -3.88 -12.28
C ARG A 149 -12.22 -2.62 -11.74
N ARG A 150 -11.53 -2.76 -10.63
CA ARG A 150 -10.83 -1.66 -9.96
C ARG A 150 -9.33 -1.88 -10.01
N SER A 151 -8.60 -0.79 -10.16
CA SER A 151 -7.14 -0.83 -10.05
C SER A 151 -6.77 -0.88 -8.57
N LEU A 152 -6.59 -2.08 -8.06
CA LEU A 152 -6.11 -2.34 -6.70
C LEU A 152 -4.97 -3.35 -6.78
N GLY A 153 -3.89 -3.14 -6.04
CA GLY A 153 -2.81 -4.13 -6.02
C GLY A 153 -1.50 -3.61 -5.46
N HIS A 154 -0.48 -4.44 -5.55
CA HIS A 154 0.84 -4.19 -4.99
C HIS A 154 1.67 -3.25 -5.88
N ASN A 155 1.08 -2.09 -6.26
CA ASN A 155 1.61 -1.14 -7.25
C ASN A 155 3.04 -0.71 -6.94
N LEU A 156 3.34 -0.35 -5.68
CA LEU A 156 4.67 0.11 -5.27
C LEU A 156 5.78 -0.89 -5.67
N ASN A 157 5.64 -2.15 -5.29
CA ASN A 157 6.65 -3.17 -5.58
C ASN A 157 6.69 -3.52 -7.06
N MET A 158 5.53 -3.69 -7.69
CA MET A 158 5.43 -4.07 -9.10
C MET A 158 6.02 -2.99 -10.01
N ARG A 159 5.70 -1.71 -9.75
CA ARG A 159 6.24 -0.58 -10.51
C ARG A 159 7.74 -0.42 -10.30
N ALA A 160 8.22 -0.58 -9.06
CA ALA A 160 9.66 -0.56 -8.76
C ALA A 160 10.41 -1.64 -9.56
N MET A 161 9.86 -2.85 -9.65
CA MET A 161 10.45 -3.93 -10.44
C MET A 161 10.40 -3.67 -11.95
N ALA A 162 9.34 -3.04 -12.46
CA ALA A 162 9.25 -2.64 -13.85
C ALA A 162 10.31 -1.57 -14.21
N HIS A 163 10.47 -0.56 -13.35
CA HIS A 163 11.55 0.43 -13.47
C HIS A 163 12.93 -0.22 -13.43
N ARG A 164 13.15 -1.13 -12.47
CA ARG A 164 14.41 -1.86 -12.34
C ARG A 164 14.74 -2.66 -13.60
N TYR A 165 13.76 -3.40 -14.14
CA TYR A 165 13.94 -4.14 -15.40
C TYR A 165 14.32 -3.22 -16.56
N ALA A 166 13.65 -2.07 -16.71
CA ALA A 166 13.97 -1.11 -17.75
C ALA A 166 15.41 -0.60 -17.61
N ALA A 167 15.83 -0.19 -16.41
CA ALA A 167 17.18 0.27 -16.13
C ALA A 167 18.25 -0.81 -16.40
N ASP A 168 18.05 -2.03 -15.91
CA ASP A 168 18.96 -3.17 -16.11
C ASP A 168 19.05 -3.57 -17.61
N SER A 169 18.00 -3.28 -18.40
CA SER A 169 17.97 -3.50 -19.84
C SER A 169 18.50 -2.32 -20.67
N GLY A 170 18.96 -1.24 -20.01
CA GLY A 170 19.43 -0.02 -20.68
C GLY A 170 18.32 0.74 -21.43
N LYS A 171 17.07 0.60 -21.02
CA LYS A 171 15.89 1.23 -21.63
C LYS A 171 15.23 2.21 -20.67
N LYS A 172 14.45 3.14 -21.21
CA LYS A 172 13.54 3.94 -20.38
C LYS A 172 12.30 3.13 -20.03
N PHE A 173 11.68 3.44 -18.91
CA PHE A 173 10.47 2.73 -18.48
C PHE A 173 9.31 2.88 -19.47
N GLU A 174 9.21 4.02 -20.14
CA GLU A 174 8.20 4.30 -21.17
C GLU A 174 8.36 3.43 -22.43
N ASP A 175 9.58 2.91 -22.67
CA ASP A 175 9.92 2.14 -23.89
C ASP A 175 9.77 0.63 -23.71
N VAL A 176 9.36 0.17 -22.52
CA VAL A 176 9.19 -1.26 -22.23
C VAL A 176 7.71 -1.62 -22.10
N THR A 177 7.40 -2.84 -22.56
CA THR A 177 6.14 -3.52 -22.21
C THR A 177 6.52 -4.72 -21.36
N VAL A 178 6.02 -4.77 -20.12
CA VAL A 178 6.41 -5.78 -19.15
C VAL A 178 5.22 -6.24 -18.32
N ILE A 179 5.17 -7.54 -18.05
CA ILE A 179 4.25 -8.11 -17.08
C ILE A 179 5.02 -8.31 -15.78
N THR A 180 4.50 -7.77 -14.71
CA THR A 180 5.03 -7.98 -13.36
C THR A 180 4.07 -8.85 -12.56
N VAL A 181 4.64 -9.71 -11.73
CA VAL A 181 3.88 -10.57 -10.82
C VAL A 181 4.42 -10.38 -9.41
N HIS A 182 3.57 -9.88 -8.52
CA HIS A 182 3.85 -9.87 -7.09
C HIS A 182 3.22 -11.13 -6.48
N MET A 183 4.02 -11.92 -5.78
CA MET A 183 3.59 -13.11 -5.07
C MET A 183 3.98 -12.98 -3.60
N GLY A 184 2.98 -12.97 -2.72
CA GLY A 184 3.12 -12.86 -1.27
C GLY A 184 1.91 -13.46 -0.59
N GLY A 185 1.44 -12.87 0.50
CA GLY A 185 0.13 -13.20 1.10
C GLY A 185 -1.01 -13.05 0.11
N GLY A 186 -0.98 -11.99 -0.72
CA GLY A 186 -1.79 -11.81 -1.93
C GLY A 186 -0.96 -11.96 -3.21
N THR A 187 -1.61 -12.24 -4.34
CA THR A 187 -0.97 -12.29 -5.66
C THR A 187 -1.59 -11.24 -6.59
N THR A 188 -0.75 -10.42 -7.21
CA THR A 188 -1.16 -9.40 -8.17
C THR A 188 -0.36 -9.52 -9.46
N VAL A 189 -1.03 -9.46 -10.61
CA VAL A 189 -0.41 -9.44 -11.93
C VAL A 189 -0.72 -8.12 -12.61
N GLY A 190 0.28 -7.41 -13.10
CA GLY A 190 0.09 -6.13 -13.78
C GLY A 190 0.82 -6.06 -15.11
N VAL A 191 0.23 -5.36 -16.05
CA VAL A 191 0.81 -5.09 -17.37
C VAL A 191 1.19 -3.62 -17.44
N TYR A 192 2.49 -3.36 -17.63
CA TYR A 192 3.02 -2.03 -17.83
C TYR A 192 3.32 -1.79 -19.32
N GLN A 193 2.88 -0.67 -19.83
CA GLN A 193 3.14 -0.20 -21.20
C GLN A 193 3.18 1.33 -21.20
N ASN A 194 4.11 1.91 -21.96
CA ASN A 194 4.29 3.36 -22.06
C ASN A 194 4.40 4.05 -20.68
N GLY A 195 5.11 3.44 -19.74
CA GLY A 195 5.30 3.96 -18.39
C GLY A 195 4.09 3.89 -17.45
N LYS A 196 3.01 3.21 -17.85
CA LYS A 196 1.75 3.11 -17.10
C LYS A 196 1.33 1.67 -16.87
N ILE A 197 0.64 1.42 -15.76
CA ILE A 197 -0.05 0.15 -15.54
C ILE A 197 -1.39 0.18 -16.28
N ILE A 198 -1.47 -0.50 -17.41
CA ILE A 198 -2.63 -0.46 -18.30
C ILE A 198 -3.70 -1.50 -17.96
N ASP A 199 -3.33 -2.55 -17.25
CA ASP A 199 -4.23 -3.57 -16.71
C ASP A 199 -3.62 -4.19 -15.47
N ILE A 200 -4.46 -4.58 -14.52
CA ILE A 200 -4.06 -5.23 -13.27
C ILE A 200 -5.09 -6.28 -12.89
N ILE A 201 -4.61 -7.46 -12.52
CA ILE A 201 -5.40 -8.52 -11.93
C ILE A 201 -5.00 -8.58 -10.46
N ASN A 202 -5.90 -8.18 -9.59
CA ASN A 202 -5.65 -8.13 -8.15
C ASN A 202 -5.84 -9.49 -7.47
N ASP A 203 -5.64 -9.53 -6.18
CA ASP A 203 -5.73 -10.73 -5.34
C ASP A 203 -7.17 -11.22 -5.10
N GLU A 204 -8.19 -10.46 -5.50
CA GLU A 204 -9.61 -10.88 -5.52
C GLU A 204 -10.03 -11.51 -6.86
N GLU A 205 -9.35 -11.17 -7.96
CA GLU A 205 -9.69 -11.59 -9.33
C GLU A 205 -8.74 -12.64 -9.88
N GLY A 206 -7.52 -12.70 -9.35
CA GLY A 206 -6.41 -13.52 -9.84
C GLY A 206 -6.33 -14.92 -9.22
N PRO A 207 -5.16 -15.55 -9.25
CA PRO A 207 -4.94 -16.85 -8.62
C PRO A 207 -5.08 -16.75 -7.10
N PHE A 208 -5.48 -17.84 -6.46
CA PHE A 208 -5.45 -17.92 -5.01
C PHE A 208 -4.01 -17.81 -4.47
N SER A 209 -3.88 -17.40 -3.23
CA SER A 209 -2.61 -17.18 -2.55
C SER A 209 -2.72 -17.62 -1.08
N PRO A 210 -1.64 -17.57 -0.29
CA PRO A 210 -1.68 -18.01 1.11
C PRO A 210 -2.77 -17.33 1.97
N GLU A 211 -3.15 -16.06 1.64
CA GLU A 211 -4.08 -15.27 2.46
C GLU A 211 -5.32 -14.81 1.67
N ARG A 212 -5.51 -15.25 0.42
CA ARG A 212 -6.63 -14.81 -0.44
C ARG A 212 -7.17 -15.97 -1.27
N ALA A 213 -8.48 -16.06 -1.35
CA ALA A 213 -9.16 -17.08 -2.15
C ALA A 213 -8.98 -16.89 -3.66
N GLY A 214 -8.67 -15.67 -4.10
CA GLY A 214 -8.56 -15.35 -5.52
C GLY A 214 -9.90 -15.36 -6.26
N GLY A 215 -9.83 -15.47 -7.57
CA GLY A 215 -11.01 -15.56 -8.43
C GLY A 215 -11.74 -16.89 -8.22
N LEU A 216 -13.02 -16.81 -7.86
CA LEU A 216 -13.85 -17.95 -7.56
C LEU A 216 -14.97 -18.12 -8.61
N PRO A 217 -15.47 -19.37 -8.83
CA PRO A 217 -16.64 -19.62 -9.68
C PRO A 217 -17.88 -18.91 -9.11
N ALA A 218 -18.33 -17.85 -9.76
CA ALA A 218 -19.45 -17.03 -9.26
C ALA A 218 -20.71 -17.81 -8.87
N PRO A 219 -21.20 -18.84 -9.62
CA PRO A 219 -22.36 -19.61 -9.19
C PRO A 219 -22.17 -20.25 -7.81
N GLN A 220 -20.99 -20.84 -7.54
CA GLN A 220 -20.70 -21.48 -6.26
C GLN A 220 -20.59 -20.47 -5.11
N VAL A 221 -20.05 -19.27 -5.39
CA VAL A 221 -20.02 -18.18 -4.38
C VAL A 221 -21.44 -17.76 -4.01
N ILE A 222 -22.33 -17.67 -5.00
CA ILE A 222 -23.75 -17.35 -4.77
C ILE A 222 -24.42 -18.45 -3.93
N ASP A 223 -24.20 -19.72 -4.27
CA ASP A 223 -24.77 -20.85 -3.52
C ASP A 223 -24.33 -20.81 -2.04
N ILE A 224 -23.05 -20.57 -1.77
CA ILE A 224 -22.53 -20.43 -0.40
C ILE A 224 -23.12 -19.19 0.30
N ALA A 225 -23.19 -18.05 -0.39
CA ALA A 225 -23.70 -16.81 0.19
C ALA A 225 -25.16 -16.90 0.61
N PHE A 226 -25.98 -17.71 -0.09
CA PHE A 226 -27.39 -17.90 0.19
C PHE A 226 -27.71 -19.23 0.88
N SER A 227 -26.72 -20.02 1.29
CA SER A 227 -26.91 -21.28 2.02
C SER A 227 -27.48 -21.09 3.44
N GLY A 228 -27.29 -19.90 4.03
CA GLY A 228 -27.62 -19.65 5.43
C GLY A 228 -26.54 -20.12 6.42
N GLU A 229 -25.43 -20.69 5.94
CA GLU A 229 -24.32 -21.17 6.79
C GLU A 229 -23.40 -20.03 7.29
N TYR A 230 -23.34 -18.94 6.54
CA TYR A 230 -22.44 -17.81 6.81
C TYR A 230 -23.19 -16.49 6.79
N ASP A 231 -22.90 -15.62 7.74
CA ASP A 231 -23.20 -14.20 7.60
C ASP A 231 -22.15 -13.51 6.68
N ILE A 232 -22.41 -12.26 6.31
CA ILE A 232 -21.54 -11.49 5.42
C ILE A 232 -20.12 -11.38 6.00
N LYS A 233 -19.97 -11.18 7.31
CA LYS A 233 -18.66 -11.00 7.96
C LYS A 233 -17.87 -12.30 7.95
N ALA A 234 -18.50 -13.42 8.29
CA ALA A 234 -17.89 -14.74 8.28
C ALA A 234 -17.47 -15.16 6.87
N LEU A 235 -18.33 -14.90 5.86
CA LEU A 235 -18.00 -15.22 4.47
C LEU A 235 -16.86 -14.36 3.95
N LYS A 236 -16.85 -13.05 4.20
CA LYS A 236 -15.72 -12.17 3.82
C LYS A 236 -14.40 -12.56 4.48
N LYS A 237 -14.43 -13.09 5.71
CA LYS A 237 -13.24 -13.60 6.39
C LYS A 237 -12.72 -14.90 5.78
N LYS A 238 -13.58 -15.67 5.13
CA LYS A 238 -13.24 -16.93 4.47
C LYS A 238 -12.62 -16.73 3.09
N LEU A 239 -12.90 -15.60 2.44
CA LEU A 239 -12.39 -15.21 1.12
C LEU A 239 -11.06 -14.47 1.21
#